data_0b911f40513b7dc7837f7cbde2be3c22
#
_entry.id   0b911f40513b7dc7837f7cbde2be3c22
#
_cell.length_a   1.000
_cell.length_b   1.000
_cell.length_c   1.000
_cell.angle_alpha   90.00
_cell.angle_beta   90.00
_cell.angle_gamma   90.00
#
_symmetry.space_group_name_H-M   'P 1'
#
loop_
_entity.id
_entity.type
_entity.pdbx_description
1 polymer ?
#
loop_
_entity_poly.entity_id
_entity_poly.type
_entity_poly.pdbx_seq_one_letter_code
_entity_poly.pdbx_strand_id
1 'polypeptide(L)'
;MSRPNVLSIEPGVVSPLLLPTVLTGVFITILDFFIVNVAIPTIRADLGAGPAAIEWIVAGYGLAYGSGLVLGGRLGDLFGRRRIYATGLALFTVASLACGLAGSPGALISARVAQGLAAALLTPQVLAVIRTAYAGERQSRAISRYALTMGLAAVFGQLVGGALIEATGDWRACFLINVPIGVAAFALTLRHVPESRTGADVRLDLAGAGLIALGLAALLLPLIEGRQQGWPAWTWVSLAAAVTLFLAYARRSHPFPLIAPALFRERAVTVGLVAQLTFTMTMAGYFLIFALWAQQGRGLDALEAGLLFTPIGAGYVAASLLAPRFTARFGRQTIALGGLTRAGGLLLLLALVAAGAPLGVLAPVLAVDGFGMGLALAPIMGTVLARVAPQHAGQVAGVLTTTQQVGSALGVGIIGVIFFGALDSGPAHAFQHGLIYLALASLLLAAVVQLLPAKR
;
A
#
# COMPACT_ATOMS: atom_id res chain seq x y z
N MET A 1 -25.17 -32.42 16.59
CA MET A 1 -24.22 -31.63 15.81
C MET A 1 -25.01 -30.61 14.97
N SER A 2 -25.31 -29.46 15.53
CA SER A 2 -26.05 -28.37 14.89
C SER A 2 -25.07 -27.61 13.98
N ARG A 3 -25.39 -27.52 12.69
CA ARG A 3 -24.65 -26.67 11.73
C ARG A 3 -24.70 -25.24 12.25
N PRO A 4 -23.54 -24.50 12.26
CA PRO A 4 -23.57 -23.10 12.63
C PRO A 4 -24.44 -22.36 11.61
N ASN A 5 -25.35 -21.55 12.14
CA ASN A 5 -26.26 -20.68 11.37
C ASN A 5 -25.43 -19.59 10.66
N VAL A 6 -24.84 -19.92 9.52
CA VAL A 6 -24.35 -18.92 8.60
C VAL A 6 -25.62 -18.23 8.09
N LEU A 7 -25.86 -16.99 8.50
CA LEU A 7 -26.83 -16.13 7.83
C LEU A 7 -26.34 -15.95 6.38
N SER A 8 -26.57 -16.99 5.56
CA SER A 8 -26.50 -16.87 4.12
C SER A 8 -27.51 -15.80 3.73
N ILE A 9 -27.03 -14.73 3.14
CA ILE A 9 -27.89 -13.81 2.40
C ILE A 9 -28.68 -14.71 1.45
N GLU A 10 -30.00 -14.83 1.64
CA GLU A 10 -30.85 -15.43 0.61
C GLU A 10 -30.42 -14.83 -0.73
N PRO A 11 -30.44 -15.54 -1.84
CA PRO A 11 -30.10 -15.03 -3.15
C PRO A 11 -31.17 -14.01 -3.60
N GLY A 12 -31.39 -13.01 -2.77
CA GLY A 12 -32.10 -11.76 -3.03
C GLY A 12 -31.21 -10.83 -3.86
N VAL A 13 -31.81 -10.08 -4.73
CA VAL A 13 -31.18 -9.17 -5.68
C VAL A 13 -30.09 -8.32 -5.00
N VAL A 14 -28.83 -8.69 -5.20
CA VAL A 14 -27.69 -7.88 -4.75
C VAL A 14 -27.82 -6.51 -5.37
N SER A 15 -27.89 -5.45 -4.58
CA SER A 15 -28.00 -4.08 -5.09
C SER A 15 -26.91 -3.81 -6.12
N PRO A 16 -27.23 -3.28 -7.30
CA PRO A 16 -26.21 -2.93 -8.31
C PRO A 16 -25.20 -1.91 -7.79
N LEU A 17 -25.57 -1.11 -6.78
CA LEU A 17 -24.71 -0.11 -6.14
C LEU A 17 -23.80 -0.68 -5.05
N LEU A 18 -23.97 -1.97 -4.63
CA LEU A 18 -23.14 -2.57 -3.60
C LEU A 18 -21.65 -2.54 -3.98
N LEU A 19 -21.29 -3.08 -5.14
CA LEU A 19 -19.89 -3.16 -5.57
C LEU A 19 -19.26 -1.78 -5.76
N PRO A 20 -19.85 -0.82 -6.50
CA PRO A 20 -19.33 0.54 -6.57
C PRO A 20 -19.12 1.18 -5.19
N THR A 21 -20.08 1.03 -4.28
CA THR A 21 -20.01 1.61 -2.92
C THR A 21 -18.79 1.08 -2.14
N VAL A 22 -18.60 -0.24 -2.11
CA VAL A 22 -17.45 -0.79 -1.36
C VAL A 22 -16.12 -0.52 -2.06
N LEU A 23 -16.10 -0.40 -3.39
CA LEU A 23 -14.89 -0.03 -4.14
C LEU A 23 -14.50 1.44 -3.96
N THR A 24 -15.46 2.34 -3.69
CA THR A 24 -15.15 3.74 -3.38
C THR A 24 -14.27 3.88 -2.14
N GLY A 25 -14.49 3.09 -1.08
CA GLY A 25 -13.63 3.10 0.09
C GLY A 25 -12.20 2.68 -0.20
N VAL A 26 -12.02 1.66 -1.05
CA VAL A 26 -10.67 1.26 -1.51
C VAL A 26 -10.05 2.35 -2.38
N PHE A 27 -10.83 2.92 -3.26
CA PHE A 27 -10.36 3.98 -4.15
C PHE A 27 -9.82 5.18 -3.35
N ILE A 28 -10.59 5.71 -2.40
CA ILE A 28 -10.16 6.87 -1.61
C ILE A 28 -8.98 6.56 -0.70
N THR A 29 -8.88 5.35 -0.12
CA THR A 29 -7.75 4.98 0.75
C THR A 29 -6.44 4.85 -0.03
N ILE A 30 -6.48 4.30 -1.24
CA ILE A 30 -5.30 4.16 -2.10
C ILE A 30 -4.95 5.49 -2.77
N LEU A 31 -5.95 6.21 -3.27
CA LEU A 31 -5.76 7.55 -3.83
C LEU A 31 -5.09 8.47 -2.81
N ASP A 32 -5.58 8.49 -1.58
CA ASP A 32 -5.05 9.31 -0.47
C ASP A 32 -3.61 8.94 -0.08
N PHE A 33 -3.25 7.66 -0.17
CA PHE A 33 -1.88 7.23 0.06
C PHE A 33 -0.91 7.83 -0.98
N PHE A 34 -1.34 7.93 -2.24
CA PHE A 34 -0.48 8.39 -3.32
C PHE A 34 -0.57 9.90 -3.59
N ILE A 35 -1.72 10.54 -3.36
CA ILE A 35 -1.97 11.96 -3.64
C ILE A 35 -1.01 12.86 -2.87
N VAL A 36 -0.61 12.46 -1.67
CA VAL A 36 0.29 13.22 -0.81
C VAL A 36 1.67 13.43 -1.43
N ASN A 37 2.16 12.50 -2.26
CA ASN A 37 3.51 12.59 -2.83
C ASN A 37 3.71 13.85 -3.68
N VAL A 38 2.70 14.24 -4.46
CA VAL A 38 2.75 15.47 -5.28
C VAL A 38 2.64 16.73 -4.40
N ALA A 39 1.97 16.61 -3.25
CA ALA A 39 1.78 17.72 -2.31
C ALA A 39 3.00 17.97 -1.39
N ILE A 40 3.97 17.06 -1.34
CA ILE A 40 5.13 17.16 -0.43
C ILE A 40 5.87 18.49 -0.51
N PRO A 41 6.25 19.02 -1.70
CA PRO A 41 6.98 20.29 -1.77
C PRO A 41 6.18 21.46 -1.20
N THR A 42 4.87 21.53 -1.49
CA THR A 42 3.98 22.59 -0.98
C THR A 42 3.74 22.45 0.53
N ILE A 43 3.55 21.22 1.04
CA ILE A 43 3.48 20.92 2.49
C ILE A 43 4.78 21.35 3.18
N ARG A 44 5.94 21.03 2.59
CA ARG A 44 7.24 21.41 3.15
C ARG A 44 7.40 22.92 3.26
N ALA A 45 7.00 23.64 2.21
CA ALA A 45 7.10 25.11 2.17
C ALA A 45 6.14 25.77 3.17
N ASP A 46 4.88 25.30 3.24
CA ASP A 46 3.83 25.90 4.07
C ASP A 46 4.01 25.59 5.57
N LEU A 47 4.33 24.34 5.92
CA LEU A 47 4.46 23.90 7.32
C LEU A 47 5.89 23.93 7.85
N GLY A 48 6.90 24.27 7.05
CA GLY A 48 8.30 24.21 7.44
C GLY A 48 8.77 22.77 7.76
N ALA A 49 8.19 21.76 7.09
CA ALA A 49 8.45 20.37 7.38
C ALA A 49 9.87 19.94 6.97
N GLY A 50 10.66 19.43 7.92
CA GLY A 50 11.95 18.83 7.66
C GLY A 50 11.84 17.45 7.00
N PRO A 51 12.97 16.86 6.54
CA PRO A 51 12.98 15.56 5.86
C PRO A 51 12.30 14.45 6.65
N ALA A 52 12.59 14.28 7.95
CA ALA A 52 11.93 13.26 8.77
C ALA A 52 10.42 13.46 8.87
N ALA A 53 9.94 14.71 9.00
CA ALA A 53 8.51 14.99 9.03
C ALA A 53 7.83 14.57 7.71
N ILE A 54 8.47 14.81 6.57
CA ILE A 54 8.00 14.37 5.26
C ILE A 54 7.91 12.84 5.18
N GLU A 55 8.94 12.15 5.62
CA GLU A 55 8.95 10.69 5.67
C GLU A 55 7.83 10.16 6.58
N TRP A 56 7.60 10.76 7.75
CA TRP A 56 6.52 10.39 8.66
C TRP A 56 5.12 10.67 8.11
N ILE A 57 4.91 11.75 7.36
CA ILE A 57 3.63 12.06 6.71
C ILE A 57 3.24 10.91 5.76
N VAL A 58 4.20 10.32 5.05
CA VAL A 58 3.96 9.20 4.12
C VAL A 58 3.97 7.85 4.86
N ALA A 59 5.05 7.56 5.60
CA ALA A 59 5.25 6.26 6.25
C ALA A 59 4.30 6.01 7.41
N GLY A 60 3.93 7.06 8.17
CA GLY A 60 3.03 6.97 9.32
C GLY A 60 1.65 6.44 8.95
N TYR A 61 1.11 6.88 7.82
CA TYR A 61 -0.13 6.31 7.28
C TYR A 61 0.03 4.81 6.95
N GLY A 62 1.08 4.45 6.19
CA GLY A 62 1.33 3.07 5.79
C GLY A 62 1.59 2.13 6.98
N LEU A 63 2.33 2.61 7.97
CA LEU A 63 2.59 1.88 9.23
C LEU A 63 1.30 1.60 10.00
N ALA A 64 0.50 2.64 10.24
CA ALA A 64 -0.76 2.55 10.97
C ALA A 64 -1.76 1.64 10.21
N TYR A 65 -1.83 1.81 8.90
CA TYR A 65 -2.66 0.97 8.04
C TYR A 65 -2.23 -0.49 8.10
N GLY A 66 -0.95 -0.78 7.89
CA GLY A 66 -0.41 -2.15 7.89
C GLY A 66 -0.59 -2.87 9.23
N SER A 67 -0.29 -2.20 10.33
CA SER A 67 -0.42 -2.76 11.68
C SER A 67 -1.88 -3.03 12.09
N GLY A 68 -2.81 -2.21 11.61
CA GLY A 68 -4.24 -2.33 11.92
C GLY A 68 -5.02 -3.33 11.05
N LEU A 69 -4.50 -3.73 9.87
CA LEU A 69 -5.25 -4.48 8.85
C LEU A 69 -5.84 -5.80 9.35
N VAL A 70 -5.04 -6.63 10.03
CA VAL A 70 -5.50 -7.93 10.52
C VAL A 70 -6.53 -7.76 11.64
N LEU A 71 -6.32 -6.77 12.51
CA LEU A 71 -7.28 -6.43 13.56
C LEU A 71 -8.60 -5.93 12.97
N GLY A 72 -8.53 -5.04 11.97
CA GLY A 72 -9.69 -4.53 11.24
C GLY A 72 -10.54 -5.65 10.63
N GLY A 73 -9.90 -6.65 10.02
CA GLY A 73 -10.60 -7.84 9.51
C GLY A 73 -11.35 -8.61 10.59
N ARG A 74 -10.71 -8.85 11.74
CA ARG A 74 -11.33 -9.54 12.88
C ARG A 74 -12.48 -8.74 13.50
N LEU A 75 -12.36 -7.41 13.58
CA LEU A 75 -13.43 -6.56 14.05
C LEU A 75 -14.69 -6.66 13.16
N GLY A 76 -14.52 -6.76 11.83
CA GLY A 76 -15.64 -7.00 10.93
C GLY A 76 -16.33 -8.34 11.12
N ASP A 77 -15.58 -9.40 11.37
CA ASP A 77 -16.12 -10.73 11.66
C ASP A 77 -16.92 -10.75 12.97
N LEU A 78 -16.51 -10.00 14.01
CA LEU A 78 -17.15 -9.90 15.31
C LEU A 78 -18.37 -8.97 15.33
N PHE A 79 -18.19 -7.74 14.86
CA PHE A 79 -19.16 -6.66 15.03
C PHE A 79 -20.03 -6.40 13.81
N GLY A 80 -19.72 -7.06 12.68
CA GLY A 80 -20.41 -6.91 11.42
C GLY A 80 -19.64 -6.06 10.41
N ARG A 81 -19.59 -6.56 9.18
CA ARG A 81 -18.74 -6.01 8.12
C ARG A 81 -19.21 -4.64 7.65
N ARG A 82 -20.54 -4.44 7.49
CA ARG A 82 -21.10 -3.13 7.15
C ARG A 82 -20.80 -2.09 8.22
N ARG A 83 -21.00 -2.46 9.49
CA ARG A 83 -20.76 -1.54 10.63
C ARG A 83 -19.30 -1.11 10.68
N ILE A 84 -18.36 -2.04 10.62
CA ILE A 84 -16.92 -1.74 10.67
C ILE A 84 -16.48 -0.95 9.42
N TYR A 85 -16.99 -1.28 8.24
CA TYR A 85 -16.73 -0.53 7.03
C TYR A 85 -17.25 0.92 7.14
N ALA A 86 -18.50 1.11 7.58
CA ALA A 86 -19.08 2.45 7.78
C ALA A 86 -18.32 3.26 8.84
N THR A 87 -17.94 2.63 9.97
CA THR A 87 -17.11 3.28 11.00
C THR A 87 -15.75 3.68 10.43
N GLY A 88 -15.10 2.81 9.65
CA GLY A 88 -13.86 3.11 8.97
C GLY A 88 -13.98 4.30 8.01
N LEU A 89 -15.06 4.37 7.21
CA LEU A 89 -15.35 5.51 6.33
C LEU A 89 -15.52 6.82 7.11
N ALA A 90 -16.31 6.81 8.18
CA ALA A 90 -16.52 7.99 9.01
C ALA A 90 -15.19 8.48 9.62
N LEU A 91 -14.42 7.56 10.24
CA LEU A 91 -13.13 7.90 10.83
C LEU A 91 -12.12 8.37 9.78
N PHE A 92 -12.08 7.74 8.60
CA PHE A 92 -11.21 8.15 7.50
C PHE A 92 -11.56 9.56 7.02
N THR A 93 -12.86 9.85 6.88
CA THR A 93 -13.35 11.16 6.45
C THR A 93 -12.98 12.25 7.46
N VAL A 94 -13.18 11.99 8.76
CA VAL A 94 -12.81 12.92 9.84
C VAL A 94 -11.29 13.12 9.89
N ALA A 95 -10.51 12.04 9.77
CA ALA A 95 -9.04 12.14 9.75
C ALA A 95 -8.54 12.89 8.51
N SER A 96 -9.20 12.72 7.34
CA SER A 96 -8.86 13.47 6.14
C SER A 96 -9.17 14.97 6.29
N LEU A 97 -10.30 15.30 6.93
CA LEU A 97 -10.60 16.69 7.30
C LEU A 97 -9.53 17.25 8.25
N ALA A 98 -9.11 16.47 9.26
CA ALA A 98 -8.04 16.87 10.18
C ALA A 98 -6.69 17.07 9.45
N CYS A 99 -6.36 16.25 8.45
CA CYS A 99 -5.20 16.46 7.59
C CYS A 99 -5.30 17.80 6.84
N GLY A 100 -6.45 18.09 6.23
CA GLY A 100 -6.69 19.35 5.52
C GLY A 100 -6.70 20.59 6.42
N LEU A 101 -6.93 20.45 7.72
CA LEU A 101 -6.91 21.54 8.70
C LEU A 101 -5.58 21.63 9.48
N ALA A 102 -4.60 20.78 9.18
CA ALA A 102 -3.35 20.74 9.91
C ALA A 102 -2.55 22.04 9.74
N GLY A 103 -2.15 22.64 10.86
CA GLY A 103 -1.33 23.85 10.92
C GLY A 103 0.13 23.58 11.33
N SER A 104 0.52 22.32 11.50
CA SER A 104 1.90 21.93 11.81
C SER A 104 2.23 20.53 11.28
N PRO A 105 3.52 20.21 11.07
CA PRO A 105 3.92 18.87 10.65
C PRO A 105 3.45 17.77 11.62
N GLY A 106 3.55 18.01 12.93
CA GLY A 106 3.12 17.07 13.96
C GLY A 106 1.62 16.79 13.94
N ALA A 107 0.79 17.83 13.71
CA ALA A 107 -0.65 17.69 13.57
C ALA A 107 -0.98 16.85 12.31
N LEU A 108 -0.32 17.12 11.18
CA LEU A 108 -0.51 16.38 9.95
C LEU A 108 -0.10 14.91 10.11
N ILE A 109 1.06 14.62 10.72
CA ILE A 109 1.52 13.24 10.98
C ILE A 109 0.50 12.50 11.86
N SER A 110 0.03 13.12 12.93
CA SER A 110 -0.96 12.52 13.83
C SER A 110 -2.27 12.20 13.11
N ALA A 111 -2.75 13.12 12.28
CA ALA A 111 -3.94 12.92 11.45
C ALA A 111 -3.73 11.80 10.40
N ARG A 112 -2.54 11.72 9.79
CA ARG A 112 -2.16 10.64 8.86
C ARG A 112 -2.13 9.26 9.53
N VAL A 113 -1.63 9.16 10.74
CA VAL A 113 -1.66 7.92 11.54
C VAL A 113 -3.12 7.51 11.82
N ALA A 114 -3.96 8.45 12.28
CA ALA A 114 -5.38 8.20 12.49
C ALA A 114 -6.09 7.74 11.20
N GLN A 115 -5.78 8.38 10.08
CA GLN A 115 -6.32 8.04 8.75
C GLN A 115 -5.89 6.64 8.30
N GLY A 116 -4.63 6.25 8.54
CA GLY A 116 -4.13 4.89 8.29
C GLY A 116 -4.85 3.82 9.12
N LEU A 117 -5.09 4.08 10.41
CA LEU A 117 -5.89 3.19 11.27
C LEU A 117 -7.33 3.05 10.76
N ALA A 118 -7.94 4.14 10.30
CA ALA A 118 -9.28 4.13 9.71
C ALA A 118 -9.30 3.31 8.39
N ALA A 119 -8.29 3.45 7.53
CA ALA A 119 -8.14 2.66 6.32
C ALA A 119 -8.00 1.16 6.61
N ALA A 120 -7.35 0.80 7.72
CA ALA A 120 -7.21 -0.58 8.17
C ALA A 120 -8.56 -1.24 8.56
N LEU A 121 -9.54 -0.47 8.96
CA LEU A 121 -10.91 -0.94 9.19
C LEU A 121 -11.66 -1.18 7.87
N LEU A 122 -11.39 -0.37 6.84
CA LEU A 122 -12.11 -0.41 5.55
C LEU A 122 -11.73 -1.61 4.70
N THR A 123 -10.46 -1.73 4.37
CA THR A 123 -9.98 -2.60 3.28
C THR A 123 -10.31 -4.08 3.47
N PRO A 124 -10.17 -4.71 4.64
CA PRO A 124 -10.52 -6.11 4.82
C PRO A 124 -12.01 -6.39 4.60
N GLN A 125 -12.88 -5.42 4.93
CA GLN A 125 -14.32 -5.57 4.79
C GLN A 125 -14.74 -5.67 3.31
N VAL A 126 -14.05 -4.96 2.43
CA VAL A 126 -14.38 -4.95 0.99
C VAL A 126 -14.28 -6.35 0.40
N LEU A 127 -13.14 -7.04 0.60
CA LEU A 127 -12.97 -8.39 0.12
C LEU A 127 -13.93 -9.38 0.82
N ALA A 128 -14.21 -9.17 2.12
CA ALA A 128 -15.14 -9.98 2.86
C ALA A 128 -16.58 -9.81 2.35
N VAL A 129 -17.02 -8.58 2.06
CA VAL A 129 -18.33 -8.29 1.45
C VAL A 129 -18.43 -8.88 0.05
N ILE A 130 -17.39 -8.71 -0.80
CA ILE A 130 -17.38 -9.31 -2.14
C ILE A 130 -17.55 -10.83 -2.07
N ARG A 131 -16.85 -11.51 -1.15
CA ARG A 131 -16.93 -12.98 -1.01
C ARG A 131 -18.29 -13.46 -0.51
N THR A 132 -19.00 -12.67 0.28
CA THR A 132 -20.34 -13.04 0.79
C THR A 132 -21.47 -12.68 -0.16
N ALA A 133 -21.32 -11.59 -0.92
CA ALA A 133 -22.37 -11.10 -1.83
C ALA A 133 -22.32 -11.73 -3.23
N TYR A 134 -21.17 -12.23 -3.65
CA TYR A 134 -20.96 -12.77 -4.99
C TYR A 134 -20.41 -14.20 -4.95
N ALA A 135 -20.81 -15.05 -5.91
CA ALA A 135 -20.33 -16.41 -6.06
C ALA A 135 -19.85 -16.68 -7.50
N GLY A 136 -19.01 -17.69 -7.66
CA GLY A 136 -18.54 -18.17 -8.97
C GLY A 136 -17.89 -17.07 -9.81
N GLU A 137 -18.27 -16.97 -11.07
CA GLU A 137 -17.71 -16.01 -12.02
C GLU A 137 -17.98 -14.55 -11.66
N ARG A 138 -19.13 -14.25 -11.00
CA ARG A 138 -19.44 -12.89 -10.52
C ARG A 138 -18.46 -12.45 -9.44
N GLN A 139 -18.07 -13.36 -8.54
CA GLN A 139 -17.08 -13.09 -7.51
C GLN A 139 -15.70 -12.81 -8.13
N SER A 140 -15.26 -13.63 -9.10
CA SER A 140 -14.00 -13.43 -9.83
C SER A 140 -13.96 -12.06 -10.52
N ARG A 141 -15.04 -11.66 -11.18
CA ARG A 141 -15.18 -10.35 -11.82
C ARG A 141 -15.14 -9.20 -10.80
N ALA A 142 -15.77 -9.36 -9.63
CA ALA A 142 -15.75 -8.35 -8.57
C ALA A 142 -14.35 -8.17 -7.99
N ILE A 143 -13.60 -9.26 -7.78
CA ILE A 143 -12.19 -9.23 -7.33
C ILE A 143 -11.30 -8.56 -8.39
N SER A 144 -11.52 -8.84 -9.67
CA SER A 144 -10.78 -8.17 -10.76
C SER A 144 -11.04 -6.66 -10.79
N ARG A 145 -12.30 -6.24 -10.56
CA ARG A 145 -12.64 -4.81 -10.44
C ARG A 145 -12.00 -4.17 -9.21
N TYR A 146 -11.92 -4.88 -8.08
CA TYR A 146 -11.20 -4.43 -6.89
C TYR A 146 -9.72 -4.17 -7.19
N ALA A 147 -9.03 -5.11 -7.85
CA ALA A 147 -7.63 -4.94 -8.23
C ALA A 147 -7.43 -3.78 -9.24
N LEU A 148 -8.34 -3.65 -10.21
CA LEU A 148 -8.32 -2.53 -11.16
C LEU A 148 -8.51 -1.19 -10.44
N THR A 149 -9.46 -1.12 -9.48
CA THR A 149 -9.70 0.09 -8.67
C THR A 149 -8.46 0.52 -7.91
N MET A 150 -7.73 -0.44 -7.31
CA MET A 150 -6.46 -0.13 -6.61
C MET A 150 -5.43 0.48 -7.56
N GLY A 151 -5.25 -0.11 -8.75
CA GLY A 151 -4.30 0.40 -9.74
C GLY A 151 -4.66 1.78 -10.26
N LEU A 152 -5.94 1.99 -10.60
CA LEU A 152 -6.44 3.29 -11.04
C LEU A 152 -6.28 4.34 -9.95
N ALA A 153 -6.61 4.01 -8.69
CA ALA A 153 -6.48 4.94 -7.57
C ALA A 153 -5.04 5.42 -7.37
N ALA A 154 -4.04 4.53 -7.54
CA ALA A 154 -2.64 4.88 -7.41
C ALA A 154 -2.19 5.90 -8.48
N VAL A 155 -2.65 5.74 -9.72
CA VAL A 155 -2.36 6.66 -10.83
C VAL A 155 -3.12 7.98 -10.67
N PHE A 156 -4.44 7.88 -10.44
CA PHE A 156 -5.28 9.06 -10.26
C PHE A 156 -4.87 9.88 -9.03
N GLY A 157 -4.32 9.26 -7.98
CA GLY A 157 -3.80 9.98 -6.82
C GLY A 157 -2.80 11.05 -7.20
N GLN A 158 -1.83 10.72 -8.04
CA GLN A 158 -0.80 11.67 -8.47
C GLN A 158 -1.40 12.77 -9.37
N LEU A 159 -2.21 12.37 -10.35
CA LEU A 159 -2.80 13.30 -11.32
C LEU A 159 -3.82 14.25 -10.67
N VAL A 160 -4.74 13.71 -9.87
CA VAL A 160 -5.75 14.50 -9.15
C VAL A 160 -5.09 15.42 -8.14
N GLY A 161 -4.04 14.94 -7.44
CA GLY A 161 -3.27 15.77 -6.51
C GLY A 161 -2.64 16.97 -7.19
N GLY A 162 -1.96 16.75 -8.32
CA GLY A 162 -1.39 17.83 -9.11
C GLY A 162 -2.44 18.83 -9.59
N ALA A 163 -3.54 18.34 -10.16
CA ALA A 163 -4.64 19.19 -10.65
C ALA A 163 -5.31 20.00 -9.53
N LEU A 164 -5.49 19.43 -8.34
CA LEU A 164 -6.08 20.15 -7.20
C LEU A 164 -5.14 21.24 -6.69
N ILE A 165 -3.85 20.98 -6.58
CA ILE A 165 -2.88 21.98 -6.15
C ILE A 165 -2.80 23.11 -7.16
N GLU A 166 -2.78 22.79 -8.46
CA GLU A 166 -2.76 23.80 -9.53
C GLU A 166 -4.04 24.67 -9.49
N ALA A 167 -5.20 24.06 -9.32
CA ALA A 167 -6.47 24.76 -9.31
C ALA A 167 -6.73 25.61 -8.06
N THR A 168 -6.19 25.21 -6.91
CA THR A 168 -6.48 25.86 -5.61
C THR A 168 -5.30 26.63 -5.02
N GLY A 169 -4.08 26.35 -5.48
CA GLY A 169 -2.85 26.86 -4.86
C GLY A 169 -2.55 26.25 -3.48
N ASP A 170 -3.34 25.27 -3.01
CA ASP A 170 -3.24 24.74 -1.64
C ASP A 170 -3.24 23.19 -1.63
N TRP A 171 -2.21 22.61 -1.00
CA TRP A 171 -2.08 21.17 -0.79
C TRP A 171 -3.23 20.56 0.06
N ARG A 172 -3.90 21.38 0.87
CA ARG A 172 -5.02 20.96 1.73
C ARG A 172 -6.17 20.37 0.92
N ALA A 173 -6.37 20.83 -0.32
CA ALA A 173 -7.36 20.31 -1.24
C ALA A 173 -7.20 18.81 -1.51
N CYS A 174 -5.95 18.27 -1.48
CA CYS A 174 -5.67 16.85 -1.65
C CYS A 174 -6.31 15.98 -0.56
N PHE A 175 -6.47 16.50 0.64
CA PHE A 175 -7.15 15.80 1.73
C PHE A 175 -8.64 16.13 1.78
N LEU A 176 -9.00 17.39 1.57
CA LEU A 176 -10.39 17.84 1.66
C LEU A 176 -11.30 17.21 0.60
N ILE A 177 -10.77 16.81 -0.55
CA ILE A 177 -11.54 16.09 -1.59
C ILE A 177 -12.14 14.77 -1.09
N ASN A 178 -11.48 14.12 -0.13
CA ASN A 178 -11.99 12.89 0.46
C ASN A 178 -13.24 13.10 1.33
N VAL A 179 -13.49 14.32 1.80
CA VAL A 179 -14.60 14.60 2.71
C VAL A 179 -15.95 14.42 2.02
N PRO A 180 -16.27 15.09 0.90
CA PRO A 180 -17.54 14.88 0.22
C PRO A 180 -17.69 13.43 -0.29
N ILE A 181 -16.61 12.83 -0.80
CA ILE A 181 -16.63 11.43 -1.28
C ILE A 181 -16.89 10.47 -0.13
N GLY A 182 -16.22 10.64 1.02
CA GLY A 182 -16.39 9.81 2.19
C GLY A 182 -17.80 9.91 2.80
N VAL A 183 -18.38 11.12 2.89
CA VAL A 183 -19.75 11.32 3.35
C VAL A 183 -20.75 10.62 2.41
N ALA A 184 -20.60 10.78 1.09
CA ALA A 184 -21.46 10.11 0.11
C ALA A 184 -21.32 8.58 0.20
N ALA A 185 -20.08 8.05 0.28
CA ALA A 185 -19.80 6.62 0.42
C ALA A 185 -20.39 6.06 1.72
N PHE A 186 -20.32 6.81 2.82
CA PHE A 186 -20.91 6.43 4.11
C PHE A 186 -22.44 6.28 3.99
N ALA A 187 -23.13 7.28 3.41
CA ALA A 187 -24.58 7.24 3.20
C ALA A 187 -24.99 6.07 2.29
N LEU A 188 -24.28 5.85 1.19
CA LEU A 188 -24.50 4.73 0.27
C LEU A 188 -24.23 3.38 0.96
N THR A 189 -23.25 3.29 1.84
CA THR A 189 -22.93 2.07 2.61
C THR A 189 -24.09 1.68 3.49
N LEU A 190 -24.68 2.61 4.23
CA LEU A 190 -25.82 2.33 5.11
C LEU A 190 -27.02 1.83 4.32
N ARG A 191 -27.20 2.28 3.07
CA ARG A 191 -28.36 1.94 2.22
C ARG A 191 -28.17 0.66 1.41
N HIS A 192 -26.96 0.39 0.90
CA HIS A 192 -26.76 -0.62 -0.14
C HIS A 192 -25.89 -1.80 0.30
N VAL A 193 -25.12 -1.69 1.39
CA VAL A 193 -24.29 -2.79 1.88
C VAL A 193 -25.08 -3.58 2.91
N PRO A 194 -25.36 -4.88 2.69
CA PRO A 194 -26.02 -5.71 3.68
C PRO A 194 -25.11 -6.00 4.87
N GLU A 195 -25.69 -6.14 6.06
CA GLU A 195 -24.92 -6.56 7.20
C GLU A 195 -24.58 -8.05 7.10
N SER A 196 -23.35 -8.38 7.41
CA SER A 196 -22.88 -9.77 7.48
C SER A 196 -21.83 -9.91 8.59
N ARG A 197 -21.87 -11.01 9.30
CA ARG A 197 -20.90 -11.36 10.34
C ARG A 197 -20.66 -12.85 10.34
N THR A 198 -19.49 -13.25 10.78
CA THR A 198 -19.15 -14.66 10.95
C THR A 198 -19.60 -15.08 12.35
N GLY A 199 -20.51 -16.06 12.47
CA GLY A 199 -21.02 -16.53 13.77
C GLY A 199 -20.04 -17.41 14.57
N ALA A 200 -18.74 -17.33 14.31
CA ALA A 200 -17.72 -18.13 14.96
C ALA A 200 -17.19 -17.44 16.24
N ASP A 201 -16.68 -18.23 17.18
CA ASP A 201 -15.91 -17.75 18.35
C ASP A 201 -14.60 -17.10 17.91
N VAL A 202 -14.69 -15.85 17.42
CA VAL A 202 -13.53 -15.05 17.03
C VAL A 202 -13.06 -14.29 18.26
N ARG A 203 -11.83 -14.56 18.72
CA ARG A 203 -11.19 -13.78 19.79
C ARG A 203 -10.13 -12.86 19.22
N LEU A 204 -10.04 -11.65 19.78
CA LEU A 204 -9.05 -10.66 19.39
C LEU A 204 -7.72 -10.93 20.11
N ASP A 205 -6.64 -11.06 19.34
CA ASP A 205 -5.28 -11.08 19.88
C ASP A 205 -4.71 -9.64 19.92
N LEU A 206 -5.24 -8.84 20.87
CA LEU A 206 -4.80 -7.45 21.04
C LEU A 206 -3.34 -7.34 21.43
N ALA A 207 -2.83 -8.28 22.23
CA ALA A 207 -1.42 -8.26 22.62
C ALA A 207 -0.51 -8.62 21.43
N GLY A 208 -0.91 -9.58 20.58
CA GLY A 208 -0.18 -9.86 19.33
C GLY A 208 -0.21 -8.67 18.36
N ALA A 209 -1.34 -7.98 18.22
CA ALA A 209 -1.45 -6.75 17.44
C ALA A 209 -0.52 -5.67 17.97
N GLY A 210 -0.49 -5.47 19.29
CA GLY A 210 0.39 -4.51 19.97
C GLY A 210 1.87 -4.82 19.72
N LEU A 211 2.27 -6.10 19.85
CA LEU A 211 3.67 -6.52 19.58
C LEU A 211 4.10 -6.23 18.14
N ILE A 212 3.23 -6.51 17.16
CA ILE A 212 3.51 -6.23 15.75
C ILE A 212 3.59 -4.71 15.53
N ALA A 213 2.62 -3.93 16.02
CA ALA A 213 2.59 -2.48 15.83
C ALA A 213 3.79 -1.79 16.48
N LEU A 214 4.13 -2.15 17.71
CA LEU A 214 5.30 -1.61 18.41
C LEU A 214 6.61 -2.06 17.76
N GLY A 215 6.70 -3.32 17.29
CA GLY A 215 7.86 -3.82 16.57
C GLY A 215 8.10 -3.07 15.26
N LEU A 216 7.04 -2.79 14.51
CA LEU A 216 7.11 -1.99 13.28
C LEU A 216 7.47 -0.53 13.57
N ALA A 217 6.89 0.08 14.60
CA ALA A 217 7.24 1.43 15.01
C ALA A 217 8.71 1.52 15.44
N ALA A 218 9.19 0.56 16.26
CA ALA A 218 10.57 0.48 16.70
C ALA A 218 11.56 0.23 15.54
N LEU A 219 11.12 -0.40 14.46
CA LEU A 219 11.91 -0.60 13.25
C LEU A 219 11.98 0.66 12.37
N LEU A 220 10.85 1.36 12.20
CA LEU A 220 10.77 2.53 11.32
C LEU A 220 11.34 3.80 11.95
N LEU A 221 11.15 3.99 13.26
CA LEU A 221 11.62 5.19 13.98
C LEU A 221 13.11 5.48 13.74
N PRO A 222 14.05 4.52 13.91
CA PRO A 222 15.46 4.78 13.65
C PRO A 222 15.80 5.00 12.18
N LEU A 223 15.04 4.44 11.25
CA LEU A 223 15.27 4.66 9.81
C LEU A 223 14.93 6.10 9.40
N ILE A 224 13.88 6.67 9.99
CA ILE A 224 13.40 8.03 9.66
C ILE A 224 14.21 9.09 10.43
N GLU A 225 14.36 8.93 11.75
CA GLU A 225 14.97 9.93 12.61
C GLU A 225 16.48 9.81 12.76
N GLY A 226 17.01 8.57 12.66
CA GLY A 226 18.41 8.26 13.00
C GLY A 226 19.40 9.02 12.14
N ARG A 227 19.13 9.18 10.86
CA ARG A 227 20.01 9.90 9.94
C ARG A 227 20.21 11.37 10.36
N GLN A 228 19.12 12.07 10.70
CA GLN A 228 19.20 13.50 11.10
C GLN A 228 19.95 13.71 12.40
N GLN A 229 19.93 12.71 13.27
CA GLN A 229 20.58 12.73 14.58
C GLN A 229 21.97 12.06 14.59
N GLY A 230 22.51 11.66 13.41
CA GLY A 230 23.83 11.03 13.31
C GLY A 230 23.89 9.61 13.89
N TRP A 231 22.78 8.86 13.86
CA TRP A 231 22.66 7.47 14.33
C TRP A 231 23.04 7.29 15.83
N PRO A 232 22.41 8.02 16.76
CA PRO A 232 22.71 7.93 18.17
C PRO A 232 22.38 6.54 18.74
N ALA A 233 22.88 6.22 19.94
CA ALA A 233 22.75 4.89 20.56
C ALA A 233 21.28 4.39 20.64
N TRP A 234 20.32 5.27 20.85
CA TRP A 234 18.91 4.89 20.92
C TRP A 234 18.39 4.24 19.62
N THR A 235 18.96 4.56 18.45
CA THR A 235 18.55 3.97 17.15
C THR A 235 18.84 2.47 17.14
N TRP A 236 20.01 2.06 17.65
CA TRP A 236 20.41 0.66 17.76
C TRP A 236 19.59 -0.08 18.81
N VAL A 237 19.29 0.59 19.94
CA VAL A 237 18.37 0.05 20.98
C VAL A 237 16.98 -0.17 20.39
N SER A 238 16.48 0.78 19.61
CA SER A 238 15.17 0.66 18.94
C SER A 238 15.13 -0.49 17.93
N LEU A 239 16.20 -0.67 17.12
CA LEU A 239 16.30 -1.82 16.21
C LEU A 239 16.35 -3.15 16.96
N ALA A 240 17.10 -3.23 18.06
CA ALA A 240 17.14 -4.41 18.91
C ALA A 240 15.77 -4.71 19.56
N ALA A 241 15.06 -3.65 20.00
CA ALA A 241 13.70 -3.76 20.51
C ALA A 241 12.72 -4.28 19.44
N ALA A 242 12.83 -3.81 18.20
CA ALA A 242 12.02 -4.32 17.09
C ALA A 242 12.20 -5.83 16.89
N VAL A 243 13.45 -6.30 16.83
CA VAL A 243 13.76 -7.74 16.72
C VAL A 243 13.18 -8.51 17.91
N THR A 244 13.36 -8.00 19.12
CA THR A 244 12.86 -8.63 20.36
C THR A 244 11.33 -8.74 20.36
N LEU A 245 10.60 -7.69 19.94
CA LEU A 245 9.15 -7.67 19.84
C LEU A 245 8.64 -8.68 18.80
N PHE A 246 9.28 -8.76 17.63
CA PHE A 246 8.92 -9.76 16.62
C PHE A 246 9.23 -11.20 17.08
N LEU A 247 10.35 -11.43 17.77
CA LEU A 247 10.65 -12.72 18.37
C LEU A 247 9.68 -13.09 19.49
N ALA A 248 9.28 -12.13 20.33
CA ALA A 248 8.27 -12.33 21.35
C ALA A 248 6.92 -12.71 20.73
N TYR A 249 6.53 -12.04 19.64
CA TYR A 249 5.33 -12.42 18.89
C TYR A 249 5.45 -13.84 18.30
N ALA A 250 6.58 -14.18 17.67
CA ALA A 250 6.81 -15.47 17.02
C ALA A 250 6.83 -16.66 18.02
N ARG A 251 7.33 -16.42 19.24
CA ARG A 251 7.39 -17.44 20.30
C ARG A 251 6.11 -17.56 21.11
N ARG A 252 5.18 -16.63 20.93
CA ARG A 252 3.95 -16.60 21.70
C ARG A 252 2.99 -17.67 21.21
N SER A 253 2.56 -18.53 22.15
CA SER A 253 1.47 -19.48 21.92
C SER A 253 0.15 -18.79 22.24
N HIS A 254 -0.69 -18.59 21.24
CA HIS A 254 -2.05 -18.06 21.40
C HIS A 254 -3.03 -18.95 20.64
N PRO A 255 -4.19 -19.31 21.23
CA PRO A 255 -5.14 -20.20 20.57
C PRO A 255 -5.73 -19.62 19.27
N PHE A 256 -5.76 -18.29 19.15
CA PHE A 256 -6.24 -17.56 17.96
C PHE A 256 -5.21 -16.51 17.53
N PRO A 257 -4.02 -16.90 17.04
CA PRO A 257 -3.00 -15.94 16.66
C PRO A 257 -3.47 -15.11 15.47
N LEU A 258 -3.04 -13.84 15.39
CA LEU A 258 -3.31 -12.97 14.24
C LEU A 258 -2.80 -13.61 12.94
N ILE A 259 -1.61 -14.18 13.01
CA ILE A 259 -0.95 -14.89 11.91
C ILE A 259 -0.61 -16.28 12.43
N ALA A 260 -1.19 -17.31 11.85
CA ALA A 260 -0.92 -18.69 12.24
C ALA A 260 0.54 -19.06 11.91
N PRO A 261 1.37 -19.46 12.90
CA PRO A 261 2.79 -19.79 12.66
C PRO A 261 2.97 -20.92 11.64
N ALA A 262 1.99 -21.83 11.53
CA ALA A 262 2.00 -22.90 10.54
C ALA A 262 2.08 -22.40 9.10
N LEU A 263 1.57 -21.20 8.79
CA LEU A 263 1.64 -20.59 7.45
C LEU A 263 3.07 -20.32 7.00
N PHE A 264 3.98 -20.01 7.92
CA PHE A 264 5.39 -19.78 7.61
C PHE A 264 6.19 -21.06 7.31
N ARG A 265 5.61 -22.24 7.57
CA ARG A 265 6.21 -23.53 7.16
C ARG A 265 5.99 -23.81 5.67
N GLU A 266 4.97 -23.20 5.09
CA GLU A 266 4.68 -23.29 3.66
C GLU A 266 5.65 -22.43 2.86
N ARG A 267 6.57 -23.06 2.12
CA ARG A 267 7.61 -22.37 1.33
C ARG A 267 7.01 -21.33 0.38
N ALA A 268 5.84 -21.62 -0.22
CA ALA A 268 5.17 -20.70 -1.12
C ALA A 268 4.72 -19.41 -0.40
N VAL A 269 4.27 -19.52 0.86
CA VAL A 269 3.87 -18.37 1.67
C VAL A 269 5.09 -17.55 2.06
N THR A 270 6.11 -18.17 2.64
CA THR A 270 7.32 -17.47 3.12
C THR A 270 8.04 -16.75 1.98
N VAL A 271 8.30 -17.43 0.86
CA VAL A 271 8.93 -16.82 -0.32
C VAL A 271 8.02 -15.74 -0.93
N GLY A 272 6.70 -15.97 -0.95
CA GLY A 272 5.74 -14.99 -1.42
C GLY A 272 5.71 -13.73 -0.58
N LEU A 273 5.81 -13.84 0.74
CA LEU A 273 5.90 -12.69 1.66
C LEU A 273 7.20 -11.90 1.44
N VAL A 274 8.33 -12.58 1.27
CA VAL A 274 9.61 -11.92 0.95
C VAL A 274 9.53 -11.21 -0.40
N ALA A 275 8.95 -11.85 -1.42
CA ALA A 275 8.75 -11.24 -2.73
C ALA A 275 7.82 -10.01 -2.66
N GLN A 276 6.70 -10.12 -1.91
CA GLN A 276 5.78 -9.01 -1.68
C GLN A 276 6.46 -7.85 -0.97
N LEU A 277 7.20 -8.13 0.11
CA LEU A 277 7.96 -7.13 0.87
C LEU A 277 8.98 -6.42 -0.03
N THR A 278 9.83 -7.17 -0.73
CA THR A 278 10.85 -6.64 -1.64
C THR A 278 10.23 -5.75 -2.71
N PHE A 279 9.12 -6.17 -3.31
CA PHE A 279 8.43 -5.38 -4.32
C PHE A 279 7.87 -4.07 -3.75
N THR A 280 7.14 -4.15 -2.64
CA THR A 280 6.43 -2.97 -2.09
C THR A 280 7.36 -1.96 -1.43
N MET A 281 8.51 -2.40 -0.90
CA MET A 281 9.58 -1.50 -0.46
C MET A 281 10.08 -0.59 -1.59
N THR A 282 10.08 -1.08 -2.83
CA THR A 282 10.50 -0.26 -3.98
C THR A 282 9.41 0.66 -4.49
N MET A 283 8.14 0.37 -4.25
CA MET A 283 7.02 1.10 -4.85
C MET A 283 6.80 2.46 -4.20
N ALA A 284 6.54 2.51 -2.89
CA ALA A 284 6.22 3.75 -2.19
C ALA A 284 7.40 4.72 -2.17
N GLY A 285 8.62 4.22 -1.93
CA GLY A 285 9.84 5.00 -1.99
C GLY A 285 10.11 5.61 -3.37
N TYR A 286 9.85 4.85 -4.44
CA TYR A 286 9.99 5.36 -5.82
C TYR A 286 9.07 6.55 -6.08
N PHE A 287 7.79 6.44 -5.75
CA PHE A 287 6.83 7.53 -5.96
C PHE A 287 7.24 8.80 -5.19
N LEU A 288 7.74 8.65 -3.95
CA LEU A 288 8.23 9.76 -3.15
C LEU A 288 9.40 10.49 -3.82
N ILE A 289 10.49 9.77 -4.13
CA ILE A 289 11.69 10.41 -4.68
C ILE A 289 11.50 10.90 -6.10
N PHE A 290 10.62 10.25 -6.89
CA PHE A 290 10.28 10.68 -8.24
C PHE A 290 9.54 12.02 -8.21
N ALA A 291 8.55 12.19 -7.30
CA ALA A 291 7.85 13.45 -7.13
C ALA A 291 8.79 14.58 -6.67
N LEU A 292 9.69 14.30 -5.72
CA LEU A 292 10.69 15.26 -5.25
C LEU A 292 11.66 15.66 -6.36
N TRP A 293 12.18 14.69 -7.12
CA TRP A 293 13.06 14.97 -8.25
C TRP A 293 12.37 15.75 -9.36
N ALA A 294 11.13 15.39 -9.70
CA ALA A 294 10.37 16.07 -10.74
C ALA A 294 10.17 17.56 -10.39
N GLN A 295 9.79 17.86 -9.16
CA GLN A 295 9.49 19.21 -8.73
C GLN A 295 10.75 20.00 -8.34
N GLN A 296 11.62 19.46 -7.48
CA GLN A 296 12.80 20.17 -6.97
C GLN A 296 14.02 20.06 -7.91
N GLY A 297 14.13 18.95 -8.64
CA GLY A 297 15.27 18.70 -9.55
C GLY A 297 15.06 19.19 -10.98
N ARG A 298 13.81 19.14 -11.47
CA ARG A 298 13.44 19.56 -12.84
C ARG A 298 12.63 20.85 -12.87
N GLY A 299 12.23 21.38 -11.70
CA GLY A 299 11.47 22.62 -11.59
C GLY A 299 10.01 22.53 -12.09
N LEU A 300 9.47 21.31 -12.17
CA LEU A 300 8.08 21.11 -12.61
C LEU A 300 7.10 21.57 -11.55
N ASP A 301 5.95 22.08 -11.98
CA ASP A 301 4.82 22.29 -11.08
C ASP A 301 4.18 20.97 -10.63
N ALA A 302 3.19 21.05 -9.74
CA ALA A 302 2.54 19.87 -9.18
C ALA A 302 1.74 19.07 -10.23
N LEU A 303 1.12 19.76 -11.20
CA LEU A 303 0.36 19.11 -12.26
C LEU A 303 1.29 18.43 -13.27
N GLU A 304 2.34 19.10 -13.69
CA GLU A 304 3.35 18.55 -14.60
C GLU A 304 4.00 17.31 -13.98
N ALA A 305 4.38 17.39 -12.69
CA ALA A 305 4.90 16.25 -11.96
C ALA A 305 3.87 15.10 -11.88
N GLY A 306 2.60 15.41 -11.62
CA GLY A 306 1.51 14.44 -11.64
C GLY A 306 1.32 13.76 -13.01
N LEU A 307 1.42 14.52 -14.09
CA LEU A 307 1.32 14.01 -15.47
C LEU A 307 2.45 13.04 -15.82
N LEU A 308 3.66 13.20 -15.26
CA LEU A 308 4.76 12.26 -15.45
C LEU A 308 4.50 10.87 -14.85
N PHE A 309 3.57 10.73 -13.90
CA PHE A 309 3.14 9.42 -13.40
C PHE A 309 2.17 8.70 -14.35
N THR A 310 1.56 9.41 -15.29
CA THR A 310 0.56 8.83 -16.22
C THR A 310 1.15 7.70 -17.08
N PRO A 311 2.34 7.81 -17.69
CA PRO A 311 2.96 6.70 -18.41
C PRO A 311 3.19 5.47 -17.52
N ILE A 312 3.65 5.66 -16.27
CA ILE A 312 3.82 4.57 -15.31
C ILE A 312 2.49 3.85 -15.09
N GLY A 313 1.44 4.63 -14.86
CA GLY A 313 0.09 4.10 -14.66
C GLY A 313 -0.45 3.36 -15.88
N ALA A 314 -0.28 3.90 -17.06
CA ALA A 314 -0.70 3.26 -18.31
C ALA A 314 0.01 1.91 -18.51
N GLY A 315 1.33 1.86 -18.29
CA GLY A 315 2.10 0.63 -18.31
C GLY A 315 1.61 -0.40 -17.27
N TYR A 316 1.36 0.05 -16.04
CA TYR A 316 0.84 -0.78 -14.95
C TYR A 316 -0.52 -1.40 -15.29
N VAL A 317 -1.46 -0.60 -15.80
CA VAL A 317 -2.80 -1.07 -16.19
C VAL A 317 -2.70 -2.07 -17.34
N ALA A 318 -1.92 -1.76 -18.38
CA ALA A 318 -1.70 -2.65 -19.52
C ALA A 318 -1.13 -4.00 -19.06
N ALA A 319 -0.12 -4.00 -18.21
CA ALA A 319 0.47 -5.20 -17.65
C ALA A 319 -0.52 -5.98 -16.76
N SER A 320 -1.28 -5.29 -15.90
CA SER A 320 -2.26 -5.92 -15.02
C SER A 320 -3.35 -6.65 -15.79
N LEU A 321 -3.80 -6.11 -16.94
CA LEU A 321 -4.76 -6.76 -17.84
C LEU A 321 -4.17 -8.00 -18.56
N LEU A 322 -2.87 -7.97 -18.85
CA LEU A 322 -2.15 -9.06 -19.49
C LEU A 322 -1.62 -10.11 -18.50
N ALA A 323 -1.43 -9.73 -17.23
CA ALA A 323 -0.83 -10.58 -16.19
C ALA A 323 -1.50 -11.97 -16.07
N PRO A 324 -2.83 -12.14 -16.16
CA PRO A 324 -3.44 -13.48 -16.14
C PRO A 324 -2.97 -14.38 -17.27
N ARG A 325 -2.82 -13.83 -18.50
CA ARG A 325 -2.33 -14.59 -19.68
C ARG A 325 -0.86 -14.97 -19.50
N PHE A 326 -0.02 -14.04 -19.03
CA PHE A 326 1.39 -14.31 -18.75
C PHE A 326 1.54 -15.35 -17.64
N THR A 327 0.78 -15.24 -16.55
CA THR A 327 0.81 -16.19 -15.44
C THR A 327 0.34 -17.59 -15.85
N ALA A 328 -0.67 -17.68 -16.70
CA ALA A 328 -1.13 -18.95 -17.24
C ALA A 328 -0.03 -19.66 -18.05
N ARG A 329 0.76 -18.90 -18.83
CA ARG A 329 1.82 -19.42 -19.70
C ARG A 329 3.15 -19.64 -18.97
N PHE A 330 3.59 -18.66 -18.17
CA PHE A 330 4.93 -18.63 -17.59
C PHE A 330 4.95 -18.88 -16.07
N GLY A 331 3.78 -18.96 -15.41
CA GLY A 331 3.69 -19.18 -13.96
C GLY A 331 4.44 -18.11 -13.17
N ARG A 332 5.29 -18.56 -12.23
CA ARG A 332 6.12 -17.67 -11.37
C ARG A 332 7.08 -16.78 -12.17
N GLN A 333 7.49 -17.21 -13.38
CA GLN A 333 8.41 -16.42 -14.22
C GLN A 333 7.78 -15.10 -14.68
N THR A 334 6.45 -14.96 -14.64
CA THR A 334 5.79 -13.67 -14.90
C THR A 334 6.24 -12.60 -13.90
N ILE A 335 6.38 -12.96 -12.61
CA ILE A 335 6.84 -12.06 -11.56
C ILE A 335 8.32 -11.71 -11.80
N ALA A 336 9.14 -12.71 -12.13
CA ALA A 336 10.56 -12.49 -12.44
C ALA A 336 10.74 -11.58 -13.65
N LEU A 337 9.96 -11.80 -14.72
CA LEU A 337 9.94 -10.95 -15.90
C LEU A 337 9.55 -9.51 -15.53
N GLY A 338 8.52 -9.33 -14.67
CA GLY A 338 8.15 -8.03 -14.14
C GLY A 338 9.30 -7.33 -13.42
N GLY A 339 10.00 -8.04 -12.53
CA GLY A 339 11.18 -7.53 -11.82
C GLY A 339 12.33 -7.15 -12.75
N LEU A 340 12.62 -7.98 -13.75
CA LEU A 340 13.68 -7.71 -14.76
C LEU A 340 13.32 -6.53 -15.67
N THR A 341 12.07 -6.46 -16.15
CA THR A 341 11.57 -5.34 -16.96
C THR A 341 11.69 -4.03 -16.19
N ARG A 342 11.29 -4.05 -14.92
CA ARG A 342 11.40 -2.90 -14.04
C ARG A 342 12.85 -2.50 -13.79
N ALA A 343 13.72 -3.44 -13.46
CA ALA A 343 15.15 -3.18 -13.28
C ALA A 343 15.77 -2.53 -14.53
N GLY A 344 15.49 -3.08 -15.72
CA GLY A 344 15.95 -2.51 -16.98
C GLY A 344 15.40 -1.10 -17.24
N GLY A 345 14.10 -0.88 -16.98
CA GLY A 345 13.48 0.45 -17.07
C GLY A 345 14.13 1.47 -16.13
N LEU A 346 14.37 1.09 -14.86
CA LEU A 346 15.01 1.96 -13.87
C LEU A 346 16.47 2.27 -14.22
N LEU A 347 17.24 1.30 -14.73
CA LEU A 347 18.62 1.53 -15.18
C LEU A 347 18.66 2.42 -16.43
N LEU A 348 17.72 2.25 -17.34
CA LEU A 348 17.60 3.14 -18.50
C LEU A 348 17.18 4.56 -18.07
N LEU A 349 16.24 4.67 -17.12
CA LEU A 349 15.86 5.95 -16.54
C LEU A 349 17.05 6.62 -15.85
N LEU A 350 17.86 5.87 -15.11
CA LEU A 350 19.09 6.35 -14.49
C LEU A 350 20.05 6.96 -15.56
N ALA A 351 20.28 6.24 -16.66
CA ALA A 351 21.15 6.70 -17.74
C ALA A 351 20.61 7.98 -18.40
N LEU A 352 19.30 8.04 -18.66
CA LEU A 352 18.65 9.21 -19.26
C LEU A 352 18.66 10.43 -18.32
N VAL A 353 18.43 10.22 -17.02
CA VAL A 353 18.52 11.30 -16.02
C VAL A 353 19.95 11.81 -15.90
N ALA A 354 20.96 10.92 -15.90
CA ALA A 354 22.37 11.29 -15.89
C ALA A 354 22.78 12.08 -17.14
N ALA A 355 22.22 11.73 -18.29
CA ALA A 355 22.44 12.45 -19.56
C ALA A 355 21.64 13.77 -19.69
N GLY A 356 20.81 14.13 -18.69
CA GLY A 356 19.98 15.33 -18.74
C GLY A 356 18.87 15.28 -19.81
N ALA A 357 18.42 14.09 -20.18
CA ALA A 357 17.44 13.88 -21.25
C ALA A 357 16.14 14.69 -21.05
N PRO A 358 15.51 15.15 -22.13
CA PRO A 358 14.24 15.86 -22.07
C PRO A 358 13.12 14.94 -21.58
N LEU A 359 12.09 15.51 -20.90
CA LEU A 359 11.02 14.77 -20.23
C LEU A 359 10.23 13.84 -21.17
N GLY A 360 10.04 14.26 -22.44
CA GLY A 360 9.33 13.44 -23.43
C GLY A 360 10.01 12.10 -23.72
N VAL A 361 11.35 12.05 -23.63
CA VAL A 361 12.11 10.79 -23.81
C VAL A 361 11.95 9.84 -22.61
N LEU A 362 11.61 10.38 -21.44
CA LEU A 362 11.40 9.56 -20.23
C LEU A 362 10.07 8.79 -20.27
N ALA A 363 9.03 9.34 -20.94
CA ALA A 363 7.69 8.78 -20.94
C ALA A 363 7.60 7.29 -21.35
N PRO A 364 8.21 6.85 -22.47
CA PRO A 364 8.19 5.43 -22.83
C PRO A 364 8.93 4.54 -21.82
N VAL A 365 10.02 5.05 -21.20
CA VAL A 365 10.78 4.30 -20.19
C VAL A 365 9.96 4.16 -18.90
N LEU A 366 9.25 5.22 -18.50
CA LEU A 366 8.32 5.20 -17.38
C LEU A 366 7.15 4.22 -17.62
N ALA A 367 6.65 4.13 -18.86
CA ALA A 367 5.63 3.13 -19.22
C ALA A 367 6.18 1.69 -19.11
N VAL A 368 7.44 1.45 -19.50
CA VAL A 368 8.10 0.14 -19.33
C VAL A 368 8.29 -0.19 -17.85
N ASP A 369 8.69 0.76 -17.01
CA ASP A 369 8.79 0.58 -15.56
C ASP A 369 7.43 0.20 -14.95
N GLY A 370 6.38 0.96 -15.27
CA GLY A 370 5.01 0.66 -14.86
C GLY A 370 4.52 -0.71 -15.35
N PHE A 371 4.88 -1.10 -16.56
CA PHE A 371 4.56 -2.43 -17.09
C PHE A 371 5.22 -3.54 -16.26
N GLY A 372 6.50 -3.37 -15.91
CA GLY A 372 7.22 -4.26 -15.00
C GLY A 372 6.53 -4.35 -13.63
N MET A 373 6.06 -3.22 -13.08
CA MET A 373 5.31 -3.19 -11.81
C MET A 373 4.02 -4.01 -11.88
N GLY A 374 3.24 -3.86 -12.94
CA GLY A 374 1.96 -4.58 -13.12
C GLY A 374 2.14 -6.09 -13.32
N LEU A 375 3.20 -6.52 -14.02
CA LEU A 375 3.55 -7.93 -14.18
C LEU A 375 4.06 -8.57 -12.87
N ALA A 376 4.57 -7.79 -11.93
CA ALA A 376 5.06 -8.32 -10.65
C ALA A 376 3.94 -8.39 -9.60
N LEU A 377 3.27 -7.27 -9.30
CA LEU A 377 2.38 -7.16 -8.13
C LEU A 377 1.18 -8.10 -8.17
N ALA A 378 0.42 -8.08 -9.26
CA ALA A 378 -0.81 -8.85 -9.36
C ALA A 378 -0.58 -10.38 -9.29
N PRO A 379 0.45 -10.95 -9.97
CA PRO A 379 0.71 -12.38 -9.90
C PRO A 379 1.28 -12.87 -8.55
N ILE A 380 1.95 -12.03 -7.76
CA ILE A 380 2.50 -12.46 -6.45
C ILE A 380 1.37 -13.03 -5.59
N MET A 381 0.30 -12.25 -5.35
CA MET A 381 -0.83 -12.69 -4.52
C MET A 381 -1.51 -13.94 -5.09
N GLY A 382 -1.77 -13.97 -6.40
CA GLY A 382 -2.40 -15.11 -7.08
C GLY A 382 -1.55 -16.37 -6.99
N THR A 383 -0.24 -16.27 -7.19
CA THR A 383 0.69 -17.41 -7.14
C THR A 383 0.80 -18.01 -5.74
N VAL A 384 0.78 -17.18 -4.71
CA VAL A 384 0.83 -17.64 -3.30
C VAL A 384 -0.51 -18.29 -2.93
N LEU A 385 -1.64 -17.61 -3.19
CA LEU A 385 -2.95 -18.11 -2.80
C LEU A 385 -3.36 -19.41 -3.52
N ALA A 386 -2.92 -19.60 -4.76
CA ALA A 386 -3.17 -20.84 -5.50
C ALA A 386 -2.53 -22.10 -4.88
N ARG A 387 -1.62 -21.93 -3.91
CA ARG A 387 -0.88 -23.01 -3.25
C ARG A 387 -1.27 -23.22 -1.79
N VAL A 388 -2.19 -22.43 -1.30
CA VAL A 388 -2.67 -22.48 0.08
C VAL A 388 -4.03 -23.15 0.11
N ALA A 389 -4.26 -24.03 1.10
CA ALA A 389 -5.55 -24.65 1.29
C ALA A 389 -6.66 -23.59 1.42
N PRO A 390 -7.85 -23.79 0.81
CA PRO A 390 -8.91 -22.77 0.75
C PRO A 390 -9.30 -22.17 2.11
N GLN A 391 -9.25 -22.99 3.18
CA GLN A 391 -9.56 -22.55 4.55
C GLN A 391 -8.55 -21.52 5.09
N HIS A 392 -7.30 -21.49 4.59
CA HIS A 392 -6.25 -20.56 5.00
C HIS A 392 -6.06 -19.38 4.05
N ALA A 393 -6.71 -19.40 2.89
CA ALA A 393 -6.53 -18.38 1.86
C ALA A 393 -6.83 -16.96 2.37
N GLY A 394 -7.84 -16.79 3.26
CA GLY A 394 -8.17 -15.50 3.85
C GLY A 394 -7.07 -14.96 4.78
N GLN A 395 -6.49 -15.83 5.60
CA GLN A 395 -5.38 -15.45 6.49
C GLN A 395 -4.14 -15.05 5.70
N VAL A 396 -3.78 -15.86 4.69
CA VAL A 396 -2.61 -15.57 3.83
C VAL A 396 -2.81 -14.28 3.04
N ALA A 397 -3.99 -14.02 2.51
CA ALA A 397 -4.30 -12.75 1.84
C ALA A 397 -4.15 -11.56 2.80
N GLY A 398 -4.63 -11.68 4.04
CA GLY A 398 -4.46 -10.65 5.07
C GLY A 398 -2.98 -10.40 5.37
N VAL A 399 -2.19 -11.45 5.56
CA VAL A 399 -0.74 -11.34 5.81
C VAL A 399 -0.01 -10.70 4.63
N LEU A 400 -0.32 -11.09 3.39
CA LEU A 400 0.25 -10.47 2.18
C LEU A 400 -0.07 -8.98 2.10
N THR A 401 -1.32 -8.59 2.41
CA THR A 401 -1.71 -7.17 2.41
C THR A 401 -1.01 -6.39 3.53
N THR A 402 -0.89 -6.97 4.74
CA THR A 402 -0.10 -6.37 5.82
C THR A 402 1.36 -6.21 5.41
N THR A 403 1.96 -7.25 4.82
CA THR A 403 3.34 -7.19 4.29
C THR A 403 3.51 -6.11 3.23
N GLN A 404 2.50 -5.89 2.39
CA GLN A 404 2.49 -4.80 1.41
C GLN A 404 2.60 -3.44 2.08
N GLN A 405 1.80 -3.18 3.10
CA GLN A 405 1.81 -1.88 3.79
C GLN A 405 3.07 -1.65 4.61
N VAL A 406 3.52 -2.71 5.31
CA VAL A 406 4.81 -2.70 6.01
C VAL A 406 5.96 -2.43 5.04
N GLY A 407 5.97 -3.11 3.90
CA GLY A 407 6.97 -2.90 2.85
C GLY A 407 6.94 -1.47 2.32
N SER A 408 5.76 -0.90 2.10
CA SER A 408 5.62 0.50 1.67
C SER A 408 6.22 1.47 2.68
N ALA A 409 5.93 1.29 3.98
CA ALA A 409 6.46 2.15 5.03
C ALA A 409 7.99 2.00 5.19
N LEU A 410 8.50 0.76 5.20
CA LEU A 410 9.95 0.49 5.21
C LEU A 410 10.64 1.08 3.97
N GLY A 411 10.00 0.98 2.81
CA GLY A 411 10.51 1.52 1.56
C GLY A 411 10.70 3.03 1.61
N VAL A 412 9.76 3.75 2.20
CA VAL A 412 9.87 5.21 2.42
C VAL A 412 11.03 5.52 3.35
N GLY A 413 11.16 4.82 4.48
CA GLY A 413 12.27 5.05 5.42
C GLY A 413 13.64 4.74 4.80
N ILE A 414 13.80 3.62 4.09
CA ILE A 414 15.07 3.25 3.46
C ILE A 414 15.43 4.23 2.33
N ILE A 415 14.48 4.54 1.46
CA ILE A 415 14.73 5.47 0.36
C ILE A 415 15.00 6.89 0.86
N GLY A 416 14.38 7.26 1.99
CA GLY A 416 14.65 8.52 2.68
C GLY A 416 16.11 8.64 3.11
N VAL A 417 16.67 7.58 3.74
CA VAL A 417 18.10 7.54 4.09
C VAL A 417 18.97 7.74 2.85
N ILE A 418 18.65 7.06 1.73
CA ILE A 418 19.44 7.12 0.50
C ILE A 418 19.30 8.49 -0.16
N PHE A 419 18.07 8.95 -0.39
CA PHE A 419 17.79 10.16 -1.16
C PHE A 419 18.21 11.43 -0.41
N PHE A 420 17.73 11.59 0.82
CA PHE A 420 18.08 12.78 1.61
C PHE A 420 19.55 12.77 2.07
N GLY A 421 20.18 11.58 2.18
CA GLY A 421 21.61 11.46 2.43
C GLY A 421 22.50 11.93 1.28
N ALA A 422 22.00 11.88 0.05
CA ALA A 422 22.70 12.33 -1.15
C ALA A 422 22.25 13.73 -1.65
N LEU A 423 21.29 14.37 -0.95
CA LEU A 423 20.64 15.59 -1.43
C LEU A 423 21.61 16.79 -1.50
N ASP A 424 22.65 16.82 -0.67
CA ASP A 424 23.70 17.86 -0.70
C ASP A 424 24.46 17.86 -2.04
N SER A 425 24.51 16.73 -2.75
CA SER A 425 25.07 16.62 -4.10
C SER A 425 24.09 17.03 -5.22
N GLY A 426 22.89 17.46 -4.85
CA GLY A 426 21.81 17.90 -5.73
C GLY A 426 20.71 16.84 -5.96
N PRO A 427 19.47 17.30 -6.28
CA PRO A 427 18.31 16.41 -6.42
C PRO A 427 18.46 15.34 -7.50
N ALA A 428 19.18 15.63 -8.61
CA ALA A 428 19.42 14.67 -9.66
C ALA A 428 20.33 13.51 -9.20
N HIS A 429 21.41 13.80 -8.48
CA HIS A 429 22.29 12.79 -7.89
C HIS A 429 21.56 11.96 -6.83
N ALA A 430 20.81 12.62 -5.96
CA ALA A 430 20.00 11.93 -4.94
C ALA A 430 19.01 10.93 -5.58
N PHE A 431 18.35 11.34 -6.67
CA PHE A 431 17.44 10.49 -7.41
C PHE A 431 18.17 9.31 -8.09
N GLN A 432 19.36 9.54 -8.66
CA GLN A 432 20.17 8.46 -9.25
C GLN A 432 20.54 7.38 -8.24
N HIS A 433 20.94 7.75 -7.03
CA HIS A 433 21.20 6.78 -5.94
C HIS A 433 19.94 5.98 -5.58
N GLY A 434 18.80 6.66 -5.53
CA GLY A 434 17.50 6.00 -5.35
C GLY A 434 17.19 4.99 -6.46
N LEU A 435 17.41 5.36 -7.74
CA LEU A 435 17.18 4.47 -8.89
C LEU A 435 18.07 3.22 -8.84
N ILE A 436 19.32 3.34 -8.41
CA ILE A 436 20.24 2.19 -8.23
C ILE A 436 19.67 1.22 -7.20
N TYR A 437 19.27 1.72 -6.02
CA TYR A 437 18.63 0.88 -4.98
C TYR A 437 17.40 0.17 -5.51
N LEU A 438 16.50 0.90 -6.21
CA LEU A 438 15.26 0.35 -6.74
C LEU A 438 15.51 -0.72 -7.82
N ALA A 439 16.52 -0.52 -8.67
CA ALA A 439 16.93 -1.49 -9.68
C ALA A 439 17.48 -2.77 -9.03
N LEU A 440 18.38 -2.63 -8.05
CA LEU A 440 18.93 -3.77 -7.31
C LEU A 440 17.85 -4.56 -6.58
N ALA A 441 16.92 -3.89 -5.91
CA ALA A 441 15.80 -4.55 -5.26
C ALA A 441 14.84 -5.22 -6.25
N SER A 442 14.68 -4.68 -7.47
CA SER A 442 13.89 -5.32 -8.53
C SER A 442 14.59 -6.58 -9.08
N LEU A 443 15.92 -6.58 -9.17
CA LEU A 443 16.71 -7.78 -9.49
C LEU A 443 16.62 -8.82 -8.36
N LEU A 444 16.68 -8.37 -7.10
CA LEU A 444 16.49 -9.26 -5.94
C LEU A 444 15.11 -9.91 -5.97
N LEU A 445 14.05 -9.18 -6.32
CA LEU A 445 12.72 -9.75 -6.52
C LEU A 445 12.75 -10.87 -7.56
N ALA A 446 13.37 -10.63 -8.72
CA ALA A 446 13.47 -11.63 -9.79
C ALA A 446 14.22 -12.91 -9.33
N ALA A 447 15.25 -12.75 -8.49
CA ALA A 447 15.98 -13.86 -7.89
C ALA A 447 15.15 -14.59 -6.81
N VAL A 448 14.54 -13.87 -5.88
CA VAL A 448 13.71 -14.45 -4.79
C VAL A 448 12.59 -15.31 -5.35
N VAL A 449 11.94 -14.85 -6.44
CA VAL A 449 10.84 -15.58 -7.07
C VAL A 449 11.26 -16.95 -7.60
N GLN A 450 12.55 -17.16 -7.92
CA GLN A 450 13.04 -18.49 -8.32
C GLN A 450 12.95 -19.52 -7.18
N LEU A 451 12.86 -19.06 -5.94
CA LEU A 451 12.67 -19.93 -4.78
C LEU A 451 11.21 -20.38 -4.61
N LEU A 452 10.24 -19.75 -5.31
CA LEU A 452 8.85 -20.23 -5.34
C LEU A 452 8.83 -21.63 -5.98
N PRO A 453 8.00 -22.56 -5.48
CA PRO A 453 7.87 -23.88 -6.12
C PRO A 453 7.46 -23.73 -7.59
N ALA A 454 8.06 -24.53 -8.49
CA ALA A 454 7.64 -24.55 -9.91
C ALA A 454 6.17 -25.03 -10.06
N LYS A 455 5.50 -24.64 -11.13
CA LYS A 455 4.19 -25.22 -11.48
C LYS A 455 4.39 -26.74 -11.64
N ARG A 456 3.64 -27.56 -10.88
CA ARG A 456 3.49 -28.98 -11.21
C ARG A 456 2.57 -29.13 -12.39
#